data_fb38628505a8867fc6b7763fae67b1ba
#
_entry.id   fb38628505a8867fc6b7763fae67b1ba
#
_cell.length_a   1.000
_cell.length_b   1.000
_cell.length_c   1.000
_cell.angle_alpha   90.00
_cell.angle_beta   90.00
_cell.angle_gamma   90.00
#
_symmetry.space_group_name_H-M   'P 1'
#
loop_
_entity.id
_entity.type
_entity.pdbx_description
1 polymer ?
#
loop_
_entity_poly.entity_id
_entity_poly.type
_entity_poly.pdbx_seq_one_letter_code
_entity_poly.pdbx_strand_id
1 'polypeptide(L)'
;PVVCLFLILSIGISHGSLDNQKGKKLSQLYNIKKSYFFYLIYFLVGISIIIFWLFFPTISLILFLVLASYHFGKEDTEFLVNNENVSNLILYFLKGALIIIAPLIFHFVETINIFKLLLIQNEKFYSFLNFIEENNILLFALSISLLSNIYYFLKDFKTTNILIFLDFFSVIVLNYFLTPLIAFTVYF
;
A
#
# COMPACT_ATOMS: atom_id res chain seq x y z
N PRO A 1 1.05 -16.54 -12.16
CA PRO A 1 1.18 -16.29 -10.69
C PRO A 1 2.62 -16.40 -10.21
N VAL A 2 3.34 -17.50 -10.51
CA VAL A 2 4.70 -17.75 -10.01
C VAL A 2 5.69 -16.65 -10.42
N VAL A 3 5.65 -16.23 -11.68
CA VAL A 3 6.51 -15.15 -12.20
C VAL A 3 6.23 -13.83 -11.46
N CYS A 4 4.95 -13.50 -11.23
CA CYS A 4 4.59 -12.29 -10.48
C CYS A 4 5.12 -12.33 -9.04
N LEU A 5 4.96 -13.47 -8.36
CA LEU A 5 5.49 -13.64 -7.00
C LEU A 5 7.02 -13.53 -6.98
N PHE A 6 7.71 -14.10 -7.97
CA PHE A 6 9.16 -13.97 -8.10
C PHE A 6 9.60 -12.52 -8.30
N LEU A 7 8.89 -11.77 -9.17
CA LEU A 7 9.18 -10.35 -9.40
C LEU A 7 8.93 -9.52 -8.14
N ILE A 8 7.80 -9.71 -7.46
CA ILE A 8 7.49 -9.00 -6.19
C ILE A 8 8.56 -9.29 -5.14
N LEU A 9 8.99 -10.54 -4.99
CA LEU A 9 10.06 -10.90 -4.06
C LEU A 9 11.39 -10.26 -4.45
N SER A 10 11.75 -10.27 -5.72
CA SER A 10 13.00 -9.70 -6.20
C SER A 10 13.06 -8.18 -5.97
N ILE A 11 11.97 -7.47 -6.24
CA ILE A 11 11.87 -6.03 -6.01
C ILE A 11 11.82 -5.74 -4.50
N GLY A 12 11.06 -6.53 -3.72
CA GLY A 12 11.00 -6.39 -2.27
C GLY A 12 12.36 -6.56 -1.59
N ILE A 13 13.19 -7.51 -2.05
CA ILE A 13 14.59 -7.67 -1.58
C ILE A 13 15.42 -6.45 -1.94
N SER A 14 15.23 -5.90 -3.15
CA SER A 14 15.92 -4.68 -3.60
C SER A 14 15.59 -3.48 -2.71
N HIS A 15 14.31 -3.29 -2.35
CA HIS A 15 13.88 -2.26 -1.40
C HIS A 15 14.51 -2.44 -0.02
N GLY A 16 14.56 -3.68 0.50
CA GLY A 16 15.20 -4.01 1.77
C GLY A 16 16.71 -3.78 1.80
N SER A 17 17.38 -3.72 0.66
CA SER A 17 18.83 -3.43 0.60
C SER A 17 19.21 -2.04 1.13
N LEU A 18 18.31 -1.07 1.03
CA LEU A 18 18.46 0.28 1.56
C LEU A 18 18.30 0.35 3.09
N ASP A 19 17.70 -0.66 3.70
CA ASP A 19 17.48 -0.70 5.16
C ASP A 19 18.81 -0.71 5.93
N ASN A 20 19.88 -1.29 5.34
CA ASN A 20 21.22 -1.22 5.92
C ASN A 20 21.73 0.23 6.06
N GLN A 21 21.48 1.07 5.05
CA GLN A 21 21.90 2.47 5.09
C GLN A 21 21.07 3.28 6.08
N LYS A 22 19.75 3.06 6.08
CA LYS A 22 18.82 3.68 7.04
C LYS A 22 19.15 3.23 8.46
N GLY A 23 19.45 1.94 8.65
CA GLY A 23 19.86 1.37 9.93
C GLY A 23 21.15 1.94 10.50
N LYS A 24 22.15 2.18 9.65
CA LYS A 24 23.39 2.86 10.07
C LYS A 24 23.12 4.29 10.54
N LYS A 25 22.31 5.06 9.81
CA LYS A 25 21.90 6.41 10.22
C LYS A 25 21.15 6.39 11.56
N LEU A 26 20.22 5.45 11.73
CA LEU A 26 19.47 5.29 12.95
C LEU A 26 20.37 4.93 14.13
N SER A 27 21.31 4.00 13.94
CA SER A 27 22.29 3.60 14.95
C SER A 27 23.18 4.77 15.40
N GLN A 28 23.53 5.67 14.50
CA GLN A 28 24.31 6.89 14.80
C GLN A 28 23.47 7.87 15.64
N LEU A 29 22.19 8.08 15.27
CA LEU A 29 21.27 8.96 16.02
C LEU A 29 21.04 8.50 17.46
N TYR A 30 20.97 7.20 17.69
CA TYR A 30 20.77 6.61 19.02
C TYR A 30 22.08 6.23 19.74
N ASN A 31 23.26 6.64 19.21
CA ASN A 31 24.58 6.32 19.78
C ASN A 31 24.81 4.81 19.99
N ILE A 32 24.23 3.97 19.15
CA ILE A 32 24.41 2.51 19.20
C ILE A 32 25.78 2.18 18.60
N LYS A 33 26.77 1.94 19.44
CA LYS A 33 28.17 1.70 19.01
C LYS A 33 28.37 0.39 18.25
N LYS A 34 27.49 -0.60 18.42
CA LYS A 34 27.66 -1.94 17.84
C LYS A 34 26.58 -2.20 16.78
N SER A 35 26.96 -2.21 15.52
CA SER A 35 26.08 -2.38 14.37
C SER A 35 25.23 -3.67 14.40
N TYR A 36 25.72 -4.75 15.06
CA TYR A 36 24.99 -6.00 15.14
C TYR A 36 23.68 -5.90 15.96
N PHE A 37 23.58 -4.97 16.91
CA PHE A 37 22.33 -4.74 17.67
C PHE A 37 21.18 -4.29 16.75
N PHE A 38 21.47 -3.49 15.74
CA PHE A 38 20.46 -3.11 14.76
C PHE A 38 19.91 -4.34 14.03
N TYR A 39 20.79 -5.21 13.52
CA TYR A 39 20.35 -6.42 12.81
C TYR A 39 19.61 -7.40 13.69
N LEU A 40 20.02 -7.53 14.95
CA LEU A 40 19.32 -8.38 15.91
C LEU A 40 17.92 -7.85 16.21
N ILE A 41 17.76 -6.55 16.44
CA ILE A 41 16.45 -5.93 16.64
C ILE A 41 15.59 -6.06 15.37
N TYR A 42 16.15 -5.79 14.21
CA TYR A 42 15.46 -5.92 12.93
C TYR A 42 14.93 -7.34 12.72
N PHE A 43 15.75 -8.34 13.00
CA PHE A 43 15.38 -9.75 12.92
C PHE A 43 14.27 -10.13 13.94
N LEU A 44 14.40 -9.66 15.18
CA LEU A 44 13.40 -9.89 16.22
C LEU A 44 12.05 -9.24 15.88
N VAL A 45 12.05 -8.03 15.32
CA VAL A 45 10.85 -7.36 14.84
C VAL A 45 10.21 -8.18 13.71
N GLY A 46 10.99 -8.66 12.75
CA GLY A 46 10.49 -9.52 11.66
C GLY A 46 9.82 -10.80 12.20
N ILE A 47 10.46 -11.48 13.13
CA ILE A 47 9.87 -12.67 13.80
C ILE A 47 8.59 -12.29 14.54
N SER A 48 8.59 -11.18 15.27
CA SER A 48 7.41 -10.72 16.01
C SER A 48 6.22 -10.44 15.10
N ILE A 49 6.45 -9.86 13.92
CA ILE A 49 5.41 -9.63 12.91
C ILE A 49 4.85 -10.96 12.40
N ILE A 50 5.71 -11.95 12.10
CA ILE A 50 5.27 -13.28 11.65
C ILE A 50 4.44 -13.97 12.74
N ILE A 51 4.89 -13.95 13.98
CA ILE A 51 4.17 -14.52 15.13
C ILE A 51 2.82 -13.81 15.28
N PHE A 52 2.80 -12.48 15.23
CA PHE A 52 1.56 -11.71 15.34
C PHE A 52 0.59 -12.05 14.22
N TRP A 53 1.09 -12.24 12.97
CA TRP A 53 0.27 -12.66 11.84
C TRP A 53 -0.37 -14.02 12.06
N LEU A 54 0.36 -15.00 12.61
CA LEU A 54 -0.16 -16.34 12.86
C LEU A 54 -1.28 -16.34 13.91
N PHE A 55 -1.20 -15.48 14.94
CA PHE A 55 -2.22 -15.39 15.99
C PHE A 55 -3.40 -14.47 15.63
N PHE A 56 -3.14 -13.40 14.90
CA PHE A 56 -4.12 -12.35 14.59
C PHE A 56 -4.12 -11.98 13.09
N PRO A 57 -4.38 -12.95 12.18
CA PRO A 57 -4.19 -12.70 10.74
C PRO A 57 -5.06 -11.57 10.19
N THR A 58 -6.34 -11.45 10.62
CA THR A 58 -7.24 -10.38 10.15
C THR A 58 -6.76 -8.99 10.58
N ILE A 59 -6.34 -8.85 11.84
CA ILE A 59 -5.82 -7.58 12.36
C ILE A 59 -4.51 -7.23 11.67
N SER A 60 -3.63 -8.20 11.47
CA SER A 60 -2.37 -8.04 10.76
C SER A 60 -2.59 -7.57 9.32
N LEU A 61 -3.56 -8.16 8.60
CA LEU A 61 -3.91 -7.72 7.26
C LEU A 61 -4.39 -6.28 7.25
N ILE A 62 -5.34 -5.91 8.13
CA ILE A 62 -5.86 -4.53 8.20
C ILE A 62 -4.73 -3.53 8.48
N LEU A 63 -3.88 -3.82 9.47
CA LEU A 63 -2.72 -2.96 9.77
C LEU A 63 -1.76 -2.87 8.58
N PHE A 64 -1.48 -3.98 7.93
CA PHE A 64 -0.64 -4.00 6.73
C PHE A 64 -1.24 -3.14 5.61
N LEU A 65 -2.54 -3.26 5.32
CA LEU A 65 -3.19 -2.48 4.28
C LEU A 65 -3.20 -0.97 4.60
N VAL A 66 -3.40 -0.60 5.86
CA VAL A 66 -3.32 0.81 6.31
C VAL A 66 -1.91 1.37 6.16
N LEU A 67 -0.90 0.62 6.61
CA LEU A 67 0.50 1.03 6.47
C LEU A 67 0.95 1.09 5.01
N ALA A 68 0.54 0.11 4.20
CA ALA A 68 0.80 0.07 2.77
C ALA A 68 0.17 1.27 2.05
N SER A 69 -1.09 1.62 2.37
CA SER A 69 -1.74 2.81 1.82
C SER A 69 -0.94 4.09 2.11
N TYR A 70 -0.49 4.26 3.34
CA TYR A 70 0.35 5.41 3.67
C TYR A 70 1.69 5.39 2.94
N HIS A 71 2.36 4.24 2.94
CA HIS A 71 3.70 4.09 2.37
C HIS A 71 3.71 4.36 0.87
N PHE A 72 2.87 3.67 0.11
CA PHE A 72 2.78 3.84 -1.34
C PHE A 72 2.32 5.26 -1.72
N GLY A 73 1.30 5.78 -1.05
CA GLY A 73 0.84 7.13 -1.34
C GLY A 73 1.88 8.20 -1.01
N LYS A 74 2.69 8.01 0.03
CA LYS A 74 3.80 8.90 0.34
C LYS A 74 4.90 8.81 -0.73
N GLU A 75 5.30 7.60 -1.11
CA GLU A 75 6.36 7.37 -2.10
C GLU A 75 6.01 7.99 -3.45
N ASP A 76 4.74 7.85 -3.89
CA ASP A 76 4.25 8.40 -5.15
C ASP A 76 4.13 9.92 -5.19
N THR A 77 4.02 10.58 -4.03
CA THR A 77 3.69 12.01 -3.96
C THR A 77 4.72 12.86 -3.21
N GLU A 78 5.66 12.25 -2.47
CA GLU A 78 6.62 12.99 -1.62
C GLU A 78 7.48 13.97 -2.43
N PHE A 79 7.91 13.59 -3.64
CA PHE A 79 8.72 14.46 -4.50
C PHE A 79 7.94 15.66 -5.09
N LEU A 80 6.62 15.67 -4.96
CA LEU A 80 5.72 16.71 -5.47
C LEU A 80 5.28 17.70 -4.38
N VAL A 81 5.51 17.35 -3.11
CA VAL A 81 4.99 18.09 -1.97
C VAL A 81 6.13 18.66 -1.14
N ASN A 82 6.31 19.97 -1.18
CA ASN A 82 7.43 20.65 -0.51
C ASN A 82 7.27 20.84 1.01
N ASN A 83 6.12 20.55 1.61
CA ASN A 83 5.86 20.76 3.04
C ASN A 83 5.02 19.64 3.63
N GLU A 84 5.40 19.12 4.79
CA GLU A 84 4.61 18.17 5.58
C GLU A 84 3.45 18.88 6.30
N ASN A 85 2.29 18.96 5.65
CA ASN A 85 1.04 19.45 6.23
C ASN A 85 0.05 18.30 6.42
N VAL A 86 -0.91 18.46 7.35
CA VAL A 86 -2.00 17.47 7.58
C VAL A 86 -2.77 17.17 6.29
N SER A 87 -2.92 18.17 5.42
CA SER A 87 -3.54 17.99 4.10
C SER A 87 -2.79 16.99 3.22
N ASN A 88 -1.47 16.93 3.32
CA ASN A 88 -0.63 16.00 2.56
C ASN A 88 -0.72 14.56 3.10
N LEU A 89 -0.89 14.41 4.40
CA LEU A 89 -1.13 13.11 5.02
C LEU A 89 -2.41 12.45 4.48
N ILE A 90 -3.49 13.24 4.37
CA ILE A 90 -4.76 12.78 3.79
C ILE A 90 -4.57 12.39 2.32
N LEU A 91 -3.84 13.18 1.55
CA LEU A 91 -3.53 12.90 0.15
C LEU A 91 -2.75 11.58 0.01
N TYR A 92 -1.75 11.34 0.87
CA TYR A 92 -0.99 10.10 0.88
C TYR A 92 -1.91 8.89 1.10
N PHE A 93 -2.77 8.94 2.10
CA PHE A 93 -3.72 7.86 2.35
C PHE A 93 -4.72 7.66 1.22
N LEU A 94 -5.30 8.72 0.68
CA LEU A 94 -6.28 8.62 -0.41
C LEU A 94 -5.65 8.02 -1.67
N LYS A 95 -4.42 8.41 -1.98
CA LYS A 95 -3.73 7.89 -3.15
C LYS A 95 -3.29 6.45 -2.96
N GLY A 96 -2.62 6.13 -1.86
CA GLY A 96 -2.15 4.77 -1.61
C GLY A 96 -3.29 3.77 -1.35
N ALA A 97 -4.42 4.22 -0.78
CA ALA A 97 -5.60 3.37 -0.62
C ALA A 97 -6.18 2.91 -1.96
N LEU A 98 -5.96 3.67 -3.05
CA LEU A 98 -6.43 3.30 -4.38
C LEU A 98 -5.86 1.95 -4.85
N ILE A 99 -4.60 1.65 -4.52
CA ILE A 99 -3.94 0.38 -4.86
C ILE A 99 -4.65 -0.82 -4.23
N ILE A 100 -5.33 -0.60 -3.10
CA ILE A 100 -6.10 -1.62 -2.38
C ILE A 100 -7.56 -1.63 -2.83
N ILE A 101 -8.14 -0.44 -3.03
CA ILE A 101 -9.56 -0.27 -3.37
C ILE A 101 -9.83 -0.70 -4.82
N ALA A 102 -8.95 -0.39 -5.75
CA ALA A 102 -9.15 -0.70 -7.16
C ALA A 102 -9.29 -2.21 -7.42
N PRO A 103 -8.40 -3.10 -6.94
CA PRO A 103 -8.61 -4.54 -7.11
C PRO A 103 -9.87 -5.06 -6.42
N LEU A 104 -10.28 -4.48 -5.29
CA LEU A 104 -11.55 -4.85 -4.64
C LEU A 104 -12.78 -4.43 -5.44
N ILE A 105 -12.70 -3.37 -6.25
CA ILE A 105 -13.80 -2.93 -7.13
C ILE A 105 -13.87 -3.80 -8.39
N PHE A 106 -12.74 -3.99 -9.08
CA PHE A 106 -12.73 -4.61 -10.40
C PHE A 106 -12.61 -6.13 -10.36
N HIS A 107 -12.00 -6.68 -9.31
CA HIS A 107 -11.68 -8.11 -9.14
C HIS A 107 -11.95 -8.59 -7.71
N PHE A 108 -13.16 -8.33 -7.19
CA PHE A 108 -13.52 -8.62 -5.80
C PHE A 108 -13.23 -10.07 -5.40
N VAL A 109 -13.76 -11.02 -6.16
CA VAL A 109 -13.63 -12.46 -5.84
C VAL A 109 -12.17 -12.91 -5.84
N GLU A 110 -11.38 -12.44 -6.81
CA GLU A 110 -9.96 -12.78 -6.91
C GLU A 110 -9.18 -12.18 -5.74
N THR A 111 -9.48 -10.94 -5.35
CA THR A 111 -8.86 -10.26 -4.21
C THR A 111 -9.19 -10.97 -2.89
N ILE A 112 -10.44 -11.38 -2.70
CA ILE A 112 -10.85 -12.20 -1.54
C ILE A 112 -10.09 -13.53 -1.52
N ASN A 113 -9.90 -14.17 -2.65
CA ASN A 113 -9.14 -15.42 -2.72
C ASN A 113 -7.67 -15.21 -2.33
N ILE A 114 -7.06 -14.07 -2.69
CA ILE A 114 -5.72 -13.72 -2.22
C ILE A 114 -5.70 -13.55 -0.70
N PHE A 115 -6.70 -12.88 -0.10
CA PHE A 115 -6.78 -12.74 1.36
C PHE A 115 -6.93 -14.10 2.07
N LYS A 116 -7.70 -15.04 1.50
CA LYS A 116 -7.82 -16.40 2.03
C LYS A 116 -6.49 -17.15 2.01
N LEU A 117 -5.66 -16.95 0.97
CA LEU A 117 -4.30 -17.54 0.92
C LEU A 117 -3.38 -16.97 2.01
N LEU A 118 -3.66 -15.77 2.53
CA LEU A 118 -2.93 -15.17 3.64
C LEU A 118 -3.41 -15.64 5.03
N LEU A 119 -4.07 -16.78 5.12
CA LEU A 119 -4.61 -17.40 6.35
C LEU A 119 -5.75 -16.62 7.00
N ILE A 120 -6.41 -15.73 6.27
CA ILE A 120 -7.57 -14.99 6.78
C ILE A 120 -8.79 -15.88 6.69
N GLN A 121 -9.26 -16.42 7.83
CA GLN A 121 -10.43 -17.34 7.91
C GLN A 121 -11.60 -16.72 8.69
N ASN A 122 -11.67 -15.39 8.79
CA ASN A 122 -12.66 -14.70 9.59
C ASN A 122 -13.93 -14.41 8.78
N GLU A 123 -15.00 -15.18 9.03
CA GLU A 123 -16.29 -15.03 8.32
C GLU A 123 -16.91 -13.63 8.49
N LYS A 124 -16.77 -13.01 9.68
CA LYS A 124 -17.29 -11.65 9.91
C LYS A 124 -16.54 -10.61 9.08
N PHE A 125 -15.25 -10.81 8.87
CA PHE A 125 -14.46 -9.95 7.99
C PHE A 125 -14.94 -10.04 6.54
N TYR A 126 -15.19 -11.25 6.04
CA TYR A 126 -15.70 -11.43 4.68
C TYR A 126 -17.15 -10.96 4.52
N SER A 127 -18.02 -11.17 5.50
CA SER A 127 -19.38 -10.62 5.46
C SER A 127 -19.38 -9.08 5.46
N PHE A 128 -18.45 -8.46 6.16
CA PHE A 128 -18.25 -7.00 6.11
C PHE A 128 -17.75 -6.53 4.74
N LEU A 129 -16.81 -7.24 4.11
CA LEU A 129 -16.35 -6.89 2.76
C LEU A 129 -17.47 -7.07 1.72
N ASN A 130 -18.26 -8.14 1.80
CA ASN A 130 -19.42 -8.33 0.95
C ASN A 130 -20.45 -7.21 1.13
N PHE A 131 -20.73 -6.80 2.38
CA PHE A 131 -21.60 -5.66 2.65
C PHE A 131 -21.10 -4.36 1.99
N ILE A 132 -19.79 -4.10 2.04
CA ILE A 132 -19.15 -2.95 1.41
C ILE A 132 -19.31 -3.01 -0.13
N GLU A 133 -19.13 -4.18 -0.72
CA GLU A 133 -19.25 -4.40 -2.16
C GLU A 133 -20.71 -4.26 -2.60
N GLU A 134 -21.66 -4.95 -1.96
CA GLU A 134 -23.09 -4.92 -2.29
C GLU A 134 -23.69 -3.51 -2.19
N ASN A 135 -23.21 -2.69 -1.26
CA ASN A 135 -23.67 -1.30 -1.09
C ASN A 135 -22.86 -0.28 -1.91
N ASN A 136 -21.97 -0.72 -2.79
CA ASN A 136 -21.14 0.14 -3.65
C ASN A 136 -20.29 1.18 -2.88
N ILE A 137 -19.95 0.89 -1.61
CA ILE A 137 -19.20 1.83 -0.76
C ILE A 137 -17.81 2.13 -1.34
N LEU A 138 -17.16 1.11 -1.93
CA LEU A 138 -15.85 1.28 -2.59
C LEU A 138 -15.94 2.15 -3.84
N LEU A 139 -17.01 2.01 -4.63
CA LEU A 139 -17.25 2.86 -5.80
C LEU A 139 -17.49 4.31 -5.37
N PHE A 140 -18.20 4.53 -4.28
CA PHE A 140 -18.40 5.86 -3.72
C PHE A 140 -17.06 6.47 -3.25
N ALA A 141 -16.23 5.71 -2.53
CA ALA A 141 -14.91 6.13 -2.11
C ALA A 141 -13.99 6.45 -3.30
N LEU A 142 -14.01 5.62 -4.36
CA LEU A 142 -13.28 5.87 -5.60
C LEU A 142 -13.75 7.15 -6.27
N SER A 143 -15.07 7.39 -6.34
CA SER A 143 -15.65 8.59 -6.94
C SER A 143 -15.21 9.86 -6.21
N ILE A 144 -15.21 9.86 -4.88
CA ILE A 144 -14.69 10.98 -4.07
C ILE A 144 -13.21 11.20 -4.35
N SER A 145 -12.41 10.15 -4.39
CA SER A 145 -10.98 10.24 -4.69
C SER A 145 -10.73 10.81 -6.08
N LEU A 146 -11.49 10.36 -7.09
CA LEU A 146 -11.43 10.86 -8.47
C LEU A 146 -11.79 12.36 -8.52
N LEU A 147 -12.90 12.76 -7.91
CA LEU A 147 -13.34 14.15 -7.89
C LEU A 147 -12.32 15.04 -7.18
N SER A 148 -11.72 14.57 -6.11
CA SER A 148 -10.65 15.31 -5.40
C SER A 148 -9.42 15.50 -6.29
N ASN A 149 -9.00 14.47 -7.01
CA ASN A 149 -7.87 14.57 -7.95
C ASN A 149 -8.17 15.52 -9.12
N ILE A 150 -9.37 15.44 -9.70
CA ILE A 150 -9.81 16.38 -10.74
C ILE A 150 -9.82 17.82 -10.22
N TYR A 151 -10.35 18.05 -9.01
CA TYR A 151 -10.36 19.37 -8.39
C TYR A 151 -8.93 19.93 -8.22
N TYR A 152 -7.99 19.16 -7.70
CA TYR A 152 -6.60 19.59 -7.57
C TYR A 152 -5.95 19.85 -8.92
N PHE A 153 -6.22 19.02 -9.92
CA PHE A 153 -5.75 19.21 -11.28
C PHE A 153 -6.26 20.53 -11.90
N LEU A 154 -7.55 20.83 -11.77
CA LEU A 154 -8.16 22.04 -12.32
C LEU A 154 -7.76 23.31 -11.57
N LYS A 155 -7.49 23.20 -10.26
CA LYS A 155 -7.10 24.35 -9.44
C LYS A 155 -5.75 24.92 -9.81
N ASP A 156 -4.81 24.08 -10.19
CA ASP A 156 -3.43 24.49 -10.44
C ASP A 156 -2.82 23.62 -11.54
N PHE A 157 -2.75 24.15 -12.77
CA PHE A 157 -2.18 23.44 -13.94
C PHE A 157 -0.64 23.35 -13.86
N LYS A 158 -0.11 22.82 -12.76
CA LYS A 158 1.31 22.50 -12.65
C LYS A 158 1.60 21.13 -13.19
N THR A 159 2.80 20.96 -13.76
CA THR A 159 3.29 19.67 -14.26
C THR A 159 3.19 18.56 -13.18
N THR A 160 3.40 18.93 -11.92
CA THR A 160 3.29 18.06 -10.77
C THR A 160 1.87 17.48 -10.60
N ASN A 161 0.83 18.32 -10.74
CA ASN A 161 -0.56 17.89 -10.60
C ASN A 161 -1.01 17.01 -11.77
N ILE A 162 -0.46 17.24 -12.97
CA ILE A 162 -0.67 16.36 -14.12
C ILE A 162 -0.10 14.97 -13.86
N LEU A 163 1.10 14.88 -13.30
CA LEU A 163 1.74 13.60 -12.97
C LEU A 163 0.94 12.81 -11.94
N ILE A 164 0.46 13.46 -10.86
CA ILE A 164 -0.39 12.82 -9.86
C ILE A 164 -1.68 12.29 -10.48
N PHE A 165 -2.30 13.08 -11.36
CA PHE A 165 -3.53 12.69 -12.05
C PHE A 165 -3.31 11.50 -13.00
N LEU A 166 -2.24 11.52 -13.79
CA LEU A 166 -1.90 10.43 -14.70
C LEU A 166 -1.60 9.14 -13.94
N ASP A 167 -0.89 9.24 -12.83
CA ASP A 167 -0.56 8.08 -12.01
C ASP A 167 -1.82 7.50 -11.32
N PHE A 168 -2.71 8.35 -10.79
CA PHE A 168 -4.02 7.92 -10.28
C PHE A 168 -4.81 7.17 -11.36
N PHE A 169 -4.85 7.71 -12.58
CA PHE A 169 -5.56 7.10 -13.69
C PHE A 169 -4.90 5.78 -14.13
N SER A 170 -3.56 5.69 -14.10
CA SER A 170 -2.83 4.48 -14.45
C SER A 170 -3.16 3.31 -13.53
N VAL A 171 -3.28 3.55 -12.22
CA VAL A 171 -3.68 2.51 -11.24
C VAL A 171 -5.08 1.97 -11.53
N ILE A 172 -6.03 2.85 -11.87
CA ILE A 172 -7.39 2.44 -12.26
C ILE A 172 -7.35 1.58 -13.53
N VAL A 173 -6.67 2.04 -14.57
CA VAL A 173 -6.58 1.33 -15.86
C VAL A 173 -5.89 -0.03 -15.68
N LEU A 174 -4.80 -0.09 -14.93
CA LEU A 174 -4.12 -1.35 -14.64
C LEU A 174 -5.05 -2.36 -13.97
N ASN A 175 -5.79 -1.94 -12.93
CA ASN A 175 -6.70 -2.83 -12.23
C ASN A 175 -7.97 -3.15 -13.01
N TYR A 176 -8.36 -2.35 -13.98
CA TYR A 176 -9.47 -2.66 -14.87
C TYR A 176 -9.13 -3.79 -15.86
N PHE A 177 -7.92 -3.79 -16.41
CA PHE A 177 -7.52 -4.74 -17.45
C PHE A 177 -6.75 -5.96 -16.93
N LEU A 178 -6.09 -5.86 -15.77
CA LEU A 178 -5.21 -6.89 -15.24
C LEU A 178 -5.73 -7.45 -13.92
N THR A 179 -5.48 -8.73 -13.69
CA THR A 179 -5.80 -9.37 -12.39
C THR A 179 -5.02 -8.72 -11.25
N PRO A 180 -5.51 -8.75 -10.01
CA PRO A 180 -4.91 -8.04 -8.87
C PRO A 180 -3.41 -8.28 -8.70
N LEU A 181 -2.97 -9.52 -8.84
CA LEU A 181 -1.57 -9.88 -8.67
C LEU A 181 -0.69 -9.29 -9.78
N ILE A 182 -1.17 -9.29 -11.03
CA ILE A 182 -0.43 -8.73 -12.18
C ILE A 182 -0.42 -7.20 -12.08
N ALA A 183 -1.57 -6.58 -11.79
CA ALA A 183 -1.68 -5.14 -11.63
C ALA A 183 -0.73 -4.62 -10.53
N PHE A 184 -0.69 -5.30 -9.40
CA PHE A 184 0.24 -4.99 -8.31
C PHE A 184 1.71 -5.17 -8.74
N THR A 185 2.04 -6.25 -9.47
CA THR A 185 3.41 -6.49 -9.95
C THR A 185 3.90 -5.42 -10.93
N VAL A 186 3.01 -4.92 -11.79
CA VAL A 186 3.34 -3.86 -12.77
C VAL A 186 3.46 -2.50 -12.08
N TYR A 187 2.64 -2.26 -11.07
CA TYR A 187 2.67 -1.03 -10.27
C TYR A 187 3.93 -0.96 -9.39
N PHE A 188 4.28 -2.07 -8.71
CA PHE A 188 5.39 -2.17 -7.77
C PHE A 188 6.75 -2.21 -8.46
#